data_e516166f8f17db8338de4a5cca2c32d9
#
_entry.id   e516166f8f17db8338de4a5cca2c32d9
#
_cell.length_a   1.000
_cell.length_b   1.000
_cell.length_c   1.000
_cell.angle_alpha   90.00
_cell.angle_beta   90.00
_cell.angle_gamma   90.00
#
_symmetry.space_group_name_H-M   'P 1'
#
loop_
_entity.id
_entity.type
_entity.pdbx_description
1 polymer ?
#
loop_
_entity_poly.entity_id
_entity_poly.type
_entity_poly.pdbx_seq_one_letter_code
_entity_poly.pdbx_strand_id
1 'polypeptide(L)'
;MKKLINRIQQVFGCLFPRARVRVVFLRKFGRLPDLKDPSDINEKIQWLKFHSDMKAWAVLADKYRVRDYVASKGLEKLLVPIYGKYDTVEEFAAAWNSLQAPFVIKTNNACKEVIIVKDKASEDVGKICEQLRKWLGDKTFWGFFVEPHYRFIEPCIIVEKYLEEQGEAAGLSSSLIDYKIWCLGGRPRFVFVSFDRKPESLCIDCYDTDWNRLDGKCVYAGHYRQGPLLPRPDSLKEMLEYASTLSEGLPQVRVDFYDIAGQVSFGEMTLTSNGGFMNYFTPDFLQEMGRMCEI
;
A
#
# COMPACT_ATOMS: atom_id res chain seq x y z
N MET A 1 26.77 1.65 -8.04
CA MET A 1 26.14 1.83 -9.37
C MET A 1 24.59 1.79 -9.28
N LYS A 2 23.95 0.73 -8.76
CA LYS A 2 22.46 0.62 -8.68
C LYS A 2 21.79 1.78 -7.93
N LYS A 3 22.32 2.19 -6.76
CA LYS A 3 21.81 3.34 -5.98
C LYS A 3 21.86 4.66 -6.76
N LEU A 4 22.94 4.91 -7.50
CA LEU A 4 23.11 6.12 -8.33
C LEU A 4 22.09 6.14 -9.48
N ILE A 5 21.89 5.00 -10.16
CA ILE A 5 20.91 4.86 -11.24
C ILE A 5 19.50 5.14 -10.71
N ASN A 6 19.15 4.59 -9.55
CA ASN A 6 17.82 4.84 -8.93
C ASN A 6 17.64 6.33 -8.62
N ARG A 7 18.67 7.00 -8.08
CA ARG A 7 18.61 8.44 -7.78
C ARG A 7 18.41 9.29 -9.03
N ILE A 8 19.13 8.96 -10.12
CA ILE A 8 18.94 9.62 -11.42
C ILE A 8 17.49 9.43 -11.91
N GLN A 9 16.96 8.22 -11.78
CA GLN A 9 15.57 7.92 -12.20
C GLN A 9 14.53 8.68 -11.36
N GLN A 10 14.74 8.82 -10.06
CA GLN A 10 13.89 9.60 -9.16
C GLN A 10 13.90 11.08 -9.60
N VAL A 11 15.09 11.69 -9.72
CA VAL A 11 15.23 13.08 -10.14
C VAL A 11 14.62 13.31 -11.52
N PHE A 12 14.87 12.42 -12.48
CA PHE A 12 14.26 12.49 -13.80
C PHE A 12 12.73 12.44 -13.73
N GLY A 13 12.16 11.58 -12.89
CA GLY A 13 10.71 11.51 -12.68
C GLY A 13 10.12 12.76 -12.02
N CYS A 14 10.88 13.40 -11.12
CA CYS A 14 10.47 14.67 -10.53
C CYS A 14 10.46 15.82 -11.56
N LEU A 15 11.43 15.88 -12.45
CA LEU A 15 11.58 16.95 -13.45
C LEU A 15 10.72 16.72 -14.71
N PHE A 16 10.60 15.47 -15.15
CA PHE A 16 9.92 15.09 -16.39
C PHE A 16 8.90 13.95 -16.15
N PRO A 17 7.86 14.17 -15.35
CA PRO A 17 6.98 13.10 -14.87
C PRO A 17 6.27 12.36 -16.01
N ARG A 18 5.72 13.06 -17.01
CA ARG A 18 5.05 12.42 -18.17
C ARG A 18 6.01 11.57 -19.00
N ALA A 19 7.25 12.02 -19.20
CA ALA A 19 8.27 11.26 -19.91
C ALA A 19 8.69 10.02 -19.11
N ARG A 20 8.86 10.16 -17.79
CA ARG A 20 9.19 9.05 -16.90
C ARG A 20 8.11 7.96 -16.92
N VAL A 21 6.83 8.34 -16.85
CA VAL A 21 5.71 7.39 -16.97
C VAL A 21 5.81 6.59 -18.27
N ARG A 22 6.01 7.26 -19.41
CA ARG A 22 6.14 6.60 -20.72
C ARG A 22 7.31 5.61 -20.76
N VAL A 23 8.47 6.01 -20.23
CA VAL A 23 9.65 5.13 -20.19
C VAL A 23 9.41 3.90 -19.32
N VAL A 24 8.82 4.07 -18.13
CA VAL A 24 8.53 2.93 -17.24
C VAL A 24 7.48 2.01 -17.86
N PHE A 25 6.43 2.58 -18.44
CA PHE A 25 5.35 1.83 -19.07
C PHE A 25 5.87 0.99 -20.25
N LEU A 26 6.66 1.60 -21.14
CA LEU A 26 7.30 0.91 -22.27
C LEU A 26 8.20 -0.25 -21.78
N ARG A 27 8.99 -0.03 -20.74
CA ARG A 27 9.87 -1.08 -20.18
C ARG A 27 9.12 -2.24 -19.55
N LYS A 28 7.98 -1.97 -18.92
CA LYS A 28 7.20 -3.01 -18.19
C LYS A 28 6.21 -3.74 -19.10
N PHE A 29 5.61 -3.06 -20.06
CA PHE A 29 4.50 -3.57 -20.85
C PHE A 29 4.79 -3.67 -22.36
N GLY A 30 5.97 -3.23 -22.82
CA GLY A 30 6.34 -3.25 -24.24
C GLY A 30 5.57 -2.27 -25.13
N ARG A 31 4.78 -1.37 -24.53
CA ARG A 31 3.97 -0.36 -25.22
C ARG A 31 3.98 0.98 -24.48
N LEU A 32 3.62 2.05 -25.15
CA LEU A 32 3.36 3.33 -24.51
C LEU A 32 1.94 3.36 -23.90
N PRO A 33 1.73 4.11 -22.79
CA PRO A 33 0.39 4.31 -22.25
C PRO A 33 -0.40 5.28 -23.14
N ASP A 34 -1.68 5.00 -23.36
CA ASP A 34 -2.59 6.01 -23.86
C ASP A 34 -3.09 6.90 -22.70
N LEU A 35 -2.59 8.12 -22.64
CA LEU A 35 -2.99 9.11 -21.63
C LEU A 35 -4.05 10.09 -22.14
N LYS A 36 -4.55 9.90 -23.37
CA LYS A 36 -5.67 10.68 -23.91
C LYS A 36 -6.98 9.94 -23.76
N ASP A 37 -6.95 8.64 -24.05
CA ASP A 37 -8.08 7.73 -23.93
C ASP A 37 -7.64 6.45 -23.19
N PRO A 38 -7.43 6.53 -21.86
CA PRO A 38 -6.91 5.41 -21.07
C PRO A 38 -7.94 4.29 -20.96
N SER A 39 -7.54 3.08 -21.31
CA SER A 39 -8.41 1.91 -21.38
C SER A 39 -8.25 0.96 -20.21
N ASP A 40 -7.02 0.60 -19.86
CA ASP A 40 -6.77 -0.28 -18.71
C ASP A 40 -6.57 0.52 -17.41
N ILE A 41 -6.65 -0.17 -16.27
CA ILE A 41 -6.55 0.47 -14.95
C ILE A 41 -5.18 1.11 -14.71
N ASN A 42 -4.07 0.56 -15.26
CA ASN A 42 -2.77 1.18 -15.13
C ASN A 42 -2.73 2.54 -15.84
N GLU A 43 -3.26 2.62 -17.07
CA GLU A 43 -3.37 3.88 -17.82
C GLU A 43 -4.26 4.89 -17.10
N LYS A 44 -5.39 4.45 -16.56
CA LYS A 44 -6.31 5.30 -15.79
C LYS A 44 -5.66 5.84 -14.52
N ILE A 45 -4.90 5.03 -13.80
CA ILE A 45 -4.11 5.50 -12.66
C ILE A 45 -3.05 6.52 -13.12
N GLN A 46 -2.36 6.31 -14.26
CA GLN A 46 -1.41 7.29 -14.77
C GLN A 46 -2.12 8.60 -15.14
N TRP A 47 -3.30 8.53 -15.75
CA TRP A 47 -4.10 9.71 -16.07
C TRP A 47 -4.51 10.46 -14.81
N LEU A 48 -5.06 9.77 -13.82
CA LEU A 48 -5.48 10.33 -12.53
C LEU A 48 -4.35 11.04 -11.78
N LYS A 49 -3.12 10.56 -11.84
CA LYS A 49 -1.95 11.23 -11.24
C LYS A 49 -1.71 12.66 -11.76
N PHE A 50 -2.21 12.99 -12.95
CA PHE A 50 -2.05 14.29 -13.56
C PHE A 50 -3.32 15.15 -13.56
N HIS A 51 -4.47 14.60 -13.16
CA HIS A 51 -5.75 15.24 -13.25
C HIS A 51 -6.54 15.30 -11.94
N SER A 52 -6.10 14.59 -10.89
CA SER A 52 -6.73 14.60 -9.57
C SER A 52 -6.11 15.65 -8.63
N ASP A 53 -6.82 15.96 -7.56
CA ASP A 53 -6.27 16.78 -6.46
C ASP A 53 -5.23 15.99 -5.67
N MET A 54 -3.96 16.27 -5.92
CA MET A 54 -2.84 15.60 -5.25
C MET A 54 -2.73 15.93 -3.76
N LYS A 55 -3.30 17.04 -3.28
CA LYS A 55 -3.33 17.36 -1.85
C LYS A 55 -4.37 16.52 -1.13
N ALA A 56 -5.53 16.32 -1.73
CA ALA A 56 -6.53 15.39 -1.20
C ALA A 56 -5.99 13.95 -1.19
N TRP A 57 -5.32 13.53 -2.27
CA TRP A 57 -4.68 12.22 -2.33
C TRP A 57 -3.57 12.04 -1.28
N ALA A 58 -2.83 13.10 -0.97
CA ALA A 58 -1.79 13.07 0.06
C ALA A 58 -2.36 12.75 1.43
N VAL A 59 -3.55 13.28 1.78
CA VAL A 59 -4.21 12.97 3.06
C VAL A 59 -4.54 11.48 3.15
N LEU A 60 -5.08 10.90 2.07
CA LEU A 60 -5.49 9.49 2.03
C LEU A 60 -4.30 8.53 1.99
N ALA A 61 -3.18 8.93 1.39
CA ALA A 61 -1.96 8.11 1.29
C ALA A 61 -1.02 8.25 2.51
N ASP A 62 -1.19 9.29 3.32
CA ASP A 62 -0.42 9.53 4.55
C ASP A 62 -0.90 8.59 5.65
N LYS A 63 -0.05 7.65 6.10
CA LYS A 63 -0.43 6.65 7.11
C LYS A 63 -0.83 7.25 8.46
N TYR A 64 -0.44 8.50 8.74
CA TYR A 64 -0.87 9.21 9.94
C TYR A 64 -2.17 9.98 9.72
N ARG A 65 -2.23 10.82 8.67
CA ARG A 65 -3.38 11.73 8.42
C ARG A 65 -4.63 11.01 7.92
N VAL A 66 -4.49 9.87 7.25
CA VAL A 66 -5.63 9.04 6.81
C VAL A 66 -6.49 8.57 7.98
N ARG A 67 -5.94 8.54 9.19
CA ARG A 67 -6.65 8.15 10.42
C ARG A 67 -7.79 9.11 10.74
N ASP A 68 -7.59 10.41 10.54
CA ASP A 68 -8.66 11.42 10.71
C ASP A 68 -9.77 11.22 9.68
N TYR A 69 -9.42 10.85 8.43
CA TYR A 69 -10.39 10.50 7.42
C TYR A 69 -11.20 9.25 7.81
N VAL A 70 -10.54 8.19 8.25
CA VAL A 70 -11.19 6.95 8.71
C VAL A 70 -12.11 7.25 9.89
N ALA A 71 -11.66 8.04 10.86
CA ALA A 71 -12.48 8.43 12.02
C ALA A 71 -13.69 9.30 11.60
N SER A 72 -13.53 10.22 10.63
CA SER A 72 -14.61 11.05 10.11
C SER A 72 -15.73 10.26 9.42
N LYS A 73 -15.43 9.03 9.01
CA LYS A 73 -16.39 8.07 8.46
C LYS A 73 -17.03 7.17 9.55
N GLY A 74 -16.75 7.43 10.84
CA GLY A 74 -17.25 6.63 11.98
C GLY A 74 -16.57 5.27 12.12
N LEU A 75 -15.35 5.13 11.58
CA LEU A 75 -14.62 3.85 11.51
C LEU A 75 -13.35 3.85 12.38
N GLU A 76 -13.26 4.74 13.38
CA GLU A 76 -12.09 4.85 14.27
C GLU A 76 -11.75 3.55 14.99
N LYS A 77 -12.73 2.67 15.22
CA LYS A 77 -12.54 1.34 15.82
C LYS A 77 -11.62 0.43 15.03
N LEU A 78 -11.42 0.70 13.72
CA LEU A 78 -10.55 -0.07 12.84
C LEU A 78 -9.09 0.33 12.95
N LEU A 79 -8.80 1.48 13.58
CA LEU A 79 -7.45 2.06 13.59
C LEU A 79 -6.56 1.30 14.56
N VAL A 80 -5.42 0.82 14.07
CA VAL A 80 -4.39 0.21 14.91
C VAL A 80 -3.90 1.27 15.92
N PRO A 81 -3.81 0.96 17.23
CA PRO A 81 -3.34 1.91 18.23
C PRO A 81 -1.94 2.46 17.92
N ILE A 82 -1.77 3.77 17.99
CA ILE A 82 -0.48 4.45 17.89
C ILE A 82 0.10 4.64 19.30
N TYR A 83 1.38 4.27 19.48
CA TYR A 83 2.13 4.48 20.71
C TYR A 83 2.91 5.81 20.69
N GLY A 84 3.18 6.33 19.49
CA GLY A 84 3.83 7.64 19.32
C GLY A 84 3.89 8.09 17.87
N LYS A 85 3.92 9.42 17.70
CA LYS A 85 4.20 10.11 16.43
C LYS A 85 5.33 11.10 16.69
N TYR A 86 6.35 11.05 15.85
CA TYR A 86 7.57 11.85 16.02
C TYR A 86 7.90 12.55 14.70
N ASP A 87 8.14 13.86 14.75
CA ASP A 87 8.48 14.66 13.58
C ASP A 87 9.97 14.57 13.24
N THR A 88 10.79 14.22 14.24
CA THR A 88 12.23 14.07 14.09
C THR A 88 12.73 12.72 14.64
N VAL A 89 13.91 12.32 14.17
CA VAL A 89 14.57 11.11 14.68
C VAL A 89 15.03 11.32 16.12
N GLU A 90 15.36 12.53 16.49
CA GLU A 90 15.82 12.92 17.84
C GLU A 90 14.67 12.78 18.85
N GLU A 91 13.45 13.18 18.50
CA GLU A 91 12.24 12.97 19.32
C GLU A 91 11.96 11.47 19.52
N PHE A 92 12.03 10.68 18.42
CA PHE A 92 11.89 9.23 18.48
C PHE A 92 12.96 8.60 19.39
N ALA A 93 14.22 8.98 19.25
CA ALA A 93 15.32 8.46 20.05
C ALA A 93 15.13 8.77 21.56
N ALA A 94 14.67 9.98 21.89
CA ALA A 94 14.36 10.35 23.26
C ALA A 94 13.22 9.52 23.86
N ALA A 95 12.23 9.16 23.05
CA ALA A 95 11.08 8.34 23.48
C ALA A 95 11.40 6.84 23.54
N TRP A 96 12.51 6.36 22.96
CA TRP A 96 12.82 4.93 22.83
C TRP A 96 12.65 4.14 24.13
N ASN A 97 13.15 4.68 25.25
CA ASN A 97 13.11 3.96 26.54
C ASN A 97 11.69 3.79 27.09
N SER A 98 10.77 4.69 26.76
CA SER A 98 9.35 4.62 27.20
C SER A 98 8.50 3.66 26.35
N LEU A 99 8.93 3.32 25.13
CA LEU A 99 8.22 2.40 24.27
C LEU A 99 8.33 0.95 24.79
N GLN A 100 7.23 0.22 24.82
CA GLN A 100 7.17 -1.17 25.25
C GLN A 100 6.96 -2.08 24.03
N ALA A 101 7.90 -2.98 23.78
CA ALA A 101 7.78 -3.99 22.71
C ALA A 101 6.70 -5.04 23.04
N PRO A 102 6.06 -5.67 22.04
CA PRO A 102 6.35 -5.51 20.62
C PRO A 102 5.64 -4.28 20.00
N PHE A 103 6.30 -3.62 19.03
CA PHE A 103 5.73 -2.53 18.26
C PHE A 103 6.30 -2.48 16.84
N VAL A 104 5.67 -1.67 15.98
CA VAL A 104 6.09 -1.43 14.59
C VAL A 104 6.42 0.04 14.40
N ILE A 105 7.58 0.31 13.80
CA ILE A 105 8.02 1.65 13.40
C ILE A 105 7.81 1.79 11.90
N LYS A 106 7.15 2.87 11.46
CA LYS A 106 6.90 3.18 10.05
C LYS A 106 7.17 4.66 9.76
N THR A 107 7.53 4.99 8.51
CA THR A 107 7.34 6.36 8.03
C THR A 107 5.94 6.49 7.41
N ASN A 108 5.35 7.69 7.52
CA ASN A 108 3.96 7.92 7.05
C ASN A 108 3.85 8.03 5.52
N ASN A 109 4.94 8.32 4.82
CA ASN A 109 4.96 8.77 3.43
C ASN A 109 5.54 7.75 2.42
N ALA A 110 5.81 6.51 2.83
CA ALA A 110 6.44 5.53 1.92
C ALA A 110 5.86 4.12 2.08
N CYS A 111 6.14 3.27 1.09
CA CYS A 111 5.86 1.84 1.17
C CYS A 111 7.14 1.06 1.55
N LYS A 112 6.99 -0.04 2.30
CA LYS A 112 8.08 -0.94 2.74
C LYS A 112 9.08 -0.32 3.74
N GLU A 113 8.85 0.87 4.23
CA GLU A 113 9.62 1.49 5.30
C GLU A 113 9.03 1.12 6.65
N VAL A 114 9.32 -0.11 7.08
CA VAL A 114 8.76 -0.73 8.28
C VAL A 114 9.87 -1.44 9.03
N ILE A 115 9.96 -1.22 10.34
CA ILE A 115 10.82 -1.96 11.28
C ILE A 115 9.92 -2.58 12.34
N ILE A 116 10.02 -3.89 12.51
CA ILE A 116 9.28 -4.63 13.55
C ILE A 116 10.24 -4.84 14.71
N VAL A 117 9.88 -4.34 15.88
CA VAL A 117 10.63 -4.52 17.14
C VAL A 117 9.86 -5.47 18.01
N LYS A 118 10.27 -6.74 18.03
CA LYS A 118 9.68 -7.77 18.91
C LYS A 118 10.31 -7.75 20.30
N ASP A 119 11.62 -7.52 20.38
CA ASP A 119 12.37 -7.40 21.62
C ASP A 119 13.40 -6.26 21.49
N LYS A 120 13.25 -5.23 22.32
CA LYS A 120 14.15 -4.08 22.35
C LYS A 120 15.59 -4.42 22.74
N ALA A 121 15.79 -5.48 23.54
CA ALA A 121 17.13 -5.89 23.97
C ALA A 121 17.98 -6.42 22.80
N SER A 122 17.34 -6.90 21.74
CA SER A 122 18.02 -7.37 20.52
C SER A 122 18.27 -6.27 19.48
N GLU A 123 17.78 -5.04 19.71
CA GLU A 123 17.79 -3.96 18.72
C GLU A 123 18.87 -2.92 19.04
N ASP A 124 19.51 -2.45 17.97
CA ASP A 124 20.42 -1.29 18.00
C ASP A 124 19.64 -0.03 17.59
N VAL A 125 19.24 0.75 18.58
CA VAL A 125 18.50 2.01 18.34
C VAL A 125 19.29 2.99 17.46
N GLY A 126 20.62 2.97 17.55
CA GLY A 126 21.47 3.85 16.70
C GLY A 126 21.32 3.50 15.22
N LYS A 127 21.31 2.20 14.88
CA LYS A 127 21.06 1.73 13.50
C LYS A 127 19.64 2.03 13.03
N ILE A 128 18.64 1.87 13.91
CA ILE A 128 17.25 2.26 13.63
C ILE A 128 17.20 3.75 13.30
N CYS A 129 17.76 4.60 14.13
CA CYS A 129 17.82 6.06 13.91
C CYS A 129 18.54 6.42 12.58
N GLU A 130 19.65 5.75 12.27
CA GLU A 130 20.35 5.97 11.01
C GLU A 130 19.46 5.60 9.79
N GLN A 131 18.72 4.51 9.89
CA GLN A 131 17.79 4.10 8.84
C GLN A 131 16.62 5.07 8.69
N LEU A 132 16.05 5.53 9.79
CA LEU A 132 14.97 6.54 9.79
C LEU A 132 15.41 7.85 9.18
N ARG A 133 16.63 8.35 9.49
CA ARG A 133 17.18 9.55 8.83
C ARG A 133 17.30 9.40 7.32
N LYS A 134 17.67 8.20 6.82
CA LYS A 134 17.72 7.92 5.38
C LYS A 134 16.33 7.98 4.75
N TRP A 135 15.33 7.42 5.42
CA TRP A 135 13.95 7.39 4.92
C TRP A 135 13.33 8.79 4.90
N LEU A 136 13.38 9.52 6.01
CA LEU A 136 12.84 10.88 6.10
C LEU A 136 13.57 11.87 5.18
N GLY A 137 14.84 11.62 4.88
CA GLY A 137 15.67 12.49 4.03
C GLY A 137 15.45 12.32 2.53
N ASP A 138 14.80 11.27 2.04
CA ASP A 138 14.59 11.08 0.60
C ASP A 138 13.36 11.83 0.08
N LYS A 139 13.57 13.08 -0.31
CA LYS A 139 12.52 13.96 -0.87
C LYS A 139 12.18 13.69 -2.34
N THR A 140 12.85 12.75 -3.00
CA THR A 140 12.68 12.49 -4.43
C THR A 140 12.15 11.10 -4.76
N PHE A 141 11.94 10.25 -3.75
CA PHE A 141 11.48 8.86 -3.92
C PHE A 141 10.22 8.75 -4.77
N TRP A 142 9.29 9.71 -4.66
CA TRP A 142 8.04 9.77 -5.41
C TRP A 142 8.24 9.84 -6.92
N GLY A 143 9.36 10.37 -7.39
CA GLY A 143 9.71 10.46 -8.82
C GLY A 143 10.03 9.12 -9.45
N PHE A 144 10.33 8.07 -8.68
CA PHE A 144 10.66 6.76 -9.22
C PHE A 144 9.53 6.16 -10.06
N PHE A 145 8.30 6.18 -9.52
CA PHE A 145 7.06 5.77 -10.20
C PHE A 145 6.13 6.95 -10.52
N VAL A 146 6.59 8.17 -10.29
CA VAL A 146 5.79 9.39 -10.48
C VAL A 146 4.51 9.34 -9.65
N GLU A 147 4.66 9.50 -8.34
CA GLU A 147 3.55 9.49 -7.39
C GLU A 147 3.47 10.86 -6.70
N PRO A 148 2.96 11.90 -7.40
CA PRO A 148 3.14 13.29 -7.02
C PRO A 148 2.43 13.71 -5.73
N HIS A 149 1.44 12.95 -5.25
CA HIS A 149 0.75 13.20 -3.98
C HIS A 149 1.71 13.09 -2.78
N TYR A 150 2.73 12.24 -2.82
CA TYR A 150 3.72 12.14 -1.75
C TYR A 150 4.53 13.42 -1.50
N ARG A 151 4.55 14.37 -2.46
CA ARG A 151 5.20 15.68 -2.28
C ARG A 151 4.52 16.56 -1.23
N PHE A 152 3.27 16.29 -0.91
CA PHE A 152 2.43 17.05 0.00
C PHE A 152 2.28 16.37 1.37
N ILE A 153 3.01 15.29 1.59
CA ILE A 153 3.08 14.60 2.87
C ILE A 153 4.30 15.10 3.63
N GLU A 154 4.07 15.71 4.78
CA GLU A 154 5.15 16.02 5.72
C GLU A 154 5.61 14.73 6.39
N PRO A 155 6.88 14.32 6.22
CA PRO A 155 7.36 13.06 6.73
C PRO A 155 7.37 13.04 8.27
N CYS A 156 6.89 11.93 8.84
CA CYS A 156 7.02 11.67 10.27
C CYS A 156 7.22 10.17 10.53
N ILE A 157 7.63 9.86 11.75
CA ILE A 157 7.78 8.51 12.28
C ILE A 157 6.52 8.16 13.07
N ILE A 158 5.96 6.98 12.82
CA ILE A 158 4.83 6.44 13.56
C ILE A 158 5.29 5.17 14.26
N VAL A 159 4.97 5.04 15.54
CA VAL A 159 5.11 3.79 16.29
C VAL A 159 3.73 3.31 16.65
N GLU A 160 3.40 2.09 16.20
CA GLU A 160 2.06 1.53 16.40
C GLU A 160 2.13 0.10 16.95
N LYS A 161 1.01 -0.37 17.48
CA LYS A 161 0.86 -1.72 18.01
C LYS A 161 1.27 -2.75 16.96
N TYR A 162 2.09 -3.72 17.37
CA TYR A 162 2.37 -4.89 16.55
C TYR A 162 1.13 -5.77 16.46
N LEU A 163 0.75 -6.13 15.24
CA LEU A 163 -0.28 -7.11 14.96
C LEU A 163 0.37 -8.43 14.57
N GLU A 164 -0.21 -9.53 15.03
CA GLU A 164 0.26 -10.88 14.74
C GLU A 164 -0.92 -11.74 14.29
N GLU A 165 -0.69 -12.55 13.26
CA GLU A 165 -1.70 -13.44 12.72
C GLU A 165 -2.12 -14.46 13.79
N GLN A 166 -3.40 -14.75 13.89
CA GLN A 166 -3.98 -15.62 14.88
C GLN A 166 -4.97 -16.62 14.25
N GLY A 167 -5.32 -17.66 14.98
CA GLY A 167 -6.30 -18.65 14.55
C GLY A 167 -5.80 -19.52 13.39
N GLU A 168 -6.72 -19.95 12.53
CA GLU A 168 -6.43 -20.81 11.37
C GLU A 168 -5.49 -20.15 10.37
N ALA A 169 -5.59 -18.84 10.21
CA ALA A 169 -4.76 -18.06 9.29
C ALA A 169 -3.26 -18.11 9.66
N ALA A 170 -2.92 -18.23 10.95
CA ALA A 170 -1.54 -18.38 11.41
C ALA A 170 -0.86 -19.67 10.89
N GLY A 171 -1.63 -20.70 10.55
CA GLY A 171 -1.13 -21.92 9.93
C GLY A 171 -0.89 -21.83 8.42
N LEU A 172 -1.46 -20.79 7.77
CA LEU A 172 -1.43 -20.60 6.32
C LEU A 172 -0.43 -19.54 5.87
N SER A 173 -0.01 -18.66 6.77
CA SER A 173 0.86 -17.53 6.44
C SER A 173 1.88 -17.26 7.54
N SER A 174 3.14 -17.10 7.16
CA SER A 174 4.23 -16.67 8.06
C SER A 174 4.23 -15.14 8.32
N SER A 175 3.30 -14.41 7.72
CA SER A 175 3.12 -12.95 7.86
C SER A 175 1.64 -12.63 7.95
N LEU A 176 1.29 -11.41 8.36
CA LEU A 176 -0.09 -10.95 8.26
C LEU A 176 -0.64 -11.17 6.84
N ILE A 177 -1.89 -11.58 6.76
CA ILE A 177 -2.63 -11.64 5.50
C ILE A 177 -3.17 -10.24 5.21
N ASP A 178 -2.72 -9.66 4.09
CA ASP A 178 -3.25 -8.39 3.60
C ASP A 178 -4.50 -8.66 2.75
N TYR A 179 -5.67 -8.24 3.21
CA TYR A 179 -6.92 -8.22 2.45
C TYR A 179 -7.05 -6.86 1.75
N LYS A 180 -6.73 -6.84 0.47
CA LYS A 180 -6.64 -5.61 -0.34
C LYS A 180 -7.88 -5.48 -1.21
N ILE A 181 -8.85 -4.72 -0.72
CA ILE A 181 -10.13 -4.55 -1.39
C ILE A 181 -10.00 -3.47 -2.47
N TRP A 182 -10.15 -3.87 -3.71
CA TRP A 182 -10.20 -2.97 -4.84
C TRP A 182 -11.58 -2.37 -5.02
N CYS A 183 -11.66 -1.05 -4.88
CA CYS A 183 -12.87 -0.28 -5.09
C CYS A 183 -12.73 0.50 -6.40
N LEU A 184 -13.68 0.32 -7.30
CA LEU A 184 -13.76 0.98 -8.60
C LEU A 184 -15.14 1.60 -8.74
N GLY A 185 -15.19 2.92 -9.03
CA GLY A 185 -16.43 3.69 -9.01
C GLY A 185 -17.07 3.74 -7.61
N GLY A 186 -16.27 3.84 -6.54
CA GLY A 186 -16.74 3.87 -5.16
C GLY A 186 -17.34 2.56 -4.65
N ARG A 187 -17.09 1.43 -5.31
CA ARG A 187 -17.66 0.12 -4.94
C ARG A 187 -16.60 -0.96 -4.87
N PRO A 188 -16.57 -1.81 -3.84
CA PRO A 188 -15.75 -3.02 -3.81
C PRO A 188 -16.05 -3.91 -5.02
N ARG A 189 -15.02 -4.38 -5.71
CA ARG A 189 -15.15 -5.22 -6.90
C ARG A 189 -14.52 -6.58 -6.74
N PHE A 190 -13.38 -6.64 -6.06
CA PHE A 190 -12.68 -7.89 -5.76
C PHE A 190 -11.71 -7.67 -4.60
N VAL A 191 -11.23 -8.76 -4.04
CA VAL A 191 -10.24 -8.81 -2.97
C VAL A 191 -8.95 -9.40 -3.52
N PHE A 192 -7.90 -8.62 -3.57
CA PHE A 192 -6.56 -9.10 -3.83
C PHE A 192 -5.89 -9.42 -2.50
N VAL A 193 -5.45 -10.64 -2.30
CA VAL A 193 -4.77 -11.04 -1.06
C VAL A 193 -3.28 -11.20 -1.28
N SER A 194 -2.49 -10.79 -0.30
CA SER A 194 -1.06 -11.07 -0.26
C SER A 194 -0.67 -11.62 1.11
N PHE A 195 -0.01 -12.77 1.14
CA PHE A 195 0.26 -13.53 2.35
C PHE A 195 1.53 -14.39 2.22
N ASP A 196 1.93 -15.04 3.28
CA ASP A 196 3.13 -15.88 3.37
C ASP A 196 4.37 -15.21 2.76
N ARG A 197 4.61 -13.97 3.23
CA ARG A 197 5.69 -13.11 2.75
C ARG A 197 7.04 -13.62 3.27
N LYS A 198 7.89 -14.06 2.34
CA LYS A 198 9.26 -14.51 2.57
C LYS A 198 10.23 -13.62 1.78
N PRO A 199 11.54 -13.62 2.11
CA PRO A 199 12.52 -12.85 1.34
C PRO A 199 12.46 -13.09 -0.18
N GLU A 200 12.25 -14.36 -0.59
CA GLU A 200 12.30 -14.80 -2.00
C GLU A 200 10.92 -14.93 -2.65
N SER A 201 9.83 -14.86 -1.87
CA SER A 201 8.50 -15.12 -2.40
C SER A 201 7.39 -14.41 -1.63
N LEU A 202 6.29 -14.16 -2.35
CA LEU A 202 5.05 -13.62 -1.83
C LEU A 202 3.89 -14.39 -2.48
N CYS A 203 3.05 -15.01 -1.68
CA CYS A 203 1.81 -15.57 -2.18
C CYS A 203 0.80 -14.45 -2.48
N ILE A 204 0.19 -14.52 -3.64
CA ILE A 204 -0.86 -13.59 -4.09
C ILE A 204 -2.02 -14.38 -4.69
N ASP A 205 -3.23 -13.89 -4.50
CA ASP A 205 -4.43 -14.41 -5.16
C ASP A 205 -5.51 -13.32 -5.28
N CYS A 206 -6.51 -13.56 -6.13
CA CYS A 206 -7.70 -12.72 -6.25
C CYS A 206 -8.96 -13.52 -5.95
N TYR A 207 -9.90 -12.88 -5.27
CA TYR A 207 -11.23 -13.41 -4.98
C TYR A 207 -12.29 -12.37 -5.38
N ASP A 208 -13.46 -12.83 -5.80
CA ASP A 208 -14.62 -11.93 -5.92
C ASP A 208 -15.16 -11.54 -4.54
N THR A 209 -16.21 -10.73 -4.51
CA THR A 209 -16.84 -10.28 -3.26
C THR A 209 -17.59 -11.39 -2.50
N ASP A 210 -17.86 -12.52 -3.14
CA ASP A 210 -18.44 -13.71 -2.53
C ASP A 210 -17.39 -14.73 -2.09
N TRP A 211 -16.10 -14.39 -2.25
CA TRP A 211 -14.94 -15.20 -1.92
C TRP A 211 -14.70 -16.39 -2.87
N ASN A 212 -15.18 -16.33 -4.10
CA ASN A 212 -14.76 -17.29 -5.12
C ASN A 212 -13.42 -16.86 -5.71
N ARG A 213 -12.45 -17.77 -5.79
CA ARG A 213 -11.14 -17.46 -6.37
C ARG A 213 -11.27 -17.16 -7.85
N LEU A 214 -10.68 -16.05 -8.27
CA LEU A 214 -10.66 -15.59 -9.66
C LEU A 214 -9.45 -16.17 -10.39
N ASP A 215 -9.56 -17.42 -10.83
CA ASP A 215 -8.48 -18.09 -11.54
C ASP A 215 -8.11 -17.36 -12.85
N GLY A 216 -6.81 -17.35 -13.16
CA GLY A 216 -6.29 -16.70 -14.37
C GLY A 216 -6.24 -15.16 -14.32
N LYS A 217 -6.50 -14.53 -13.18
CA LYS A 217 -6.40 -13.06 -13.03
C LYS A 217 -5.02 -12.59 -12.56
N CYS A 218 -4.30 -13.43 -11.82
CA CYS A 218 -2.95 -13.14 -11.35
C CYS A 218 -1.86 -13.72 -12.24
N VAL A 219 -0.71 -13.05 -12.28
CA VAL A 219 0.51 -13.51 -12.94
C VAL A 219 1.50 -13.97 -11.88
N TYR A 220 1.76 -15.27 -11.82
CA TYR A 220 2.69 -15.88 -10.86
C TYR A 220 4.09 -15.94 -11.45
N ALA A 221 4.81 -14.83 -11.43
CA ALA A 221 6.15 -14.71 -11.98
C ALA A 221 7.09 -13.93 -11.05
N GLY A 222 8.39 -14.11 -11.21
CA GLY A 222 9.40 -13.49 -10.35
C GLY A 222 9.31 -14.01 -8.92
N HIS A 223 8.97 -13.15 -7.96
CA HIS A 223 8.77 -13.52 -6.56
C HIS A 223 7.30 -13.86 -6.21
N TYR A 224 6.37 -13.65 -7.13
CA TYR A 224 4.95 -13.98 -6.90
C TYR A 224 4.68 -15.47 -7.09
N ARG A 225 3.90 -16.04 -6.18
CA ARG A 225 3.47 -17.44 -6.19
C ARG A 225 1.98 -17.52 -5.94
N GLN A 226 1.34 -18.54 -6.50
CA GLN A 226 0.01 -18.93 -6.07
C GLN A 226 0.12 -19.64 -4.72
N GLY A 227 -0.67 -19.23 -3.76
CA GLY A 227 -0.75 -19.87 -2.46
C GLY A 227 -1.82 -20.96 -2.39
N PRO A 228 -1.95 -21.63 -1.23
CA PRO A 228 -3.11 -22.46 -0.94
C PRO A 228 -4.38 -21.62 -0.97
N LEU A 229 -5.52 -22.28 -1.17
CA LEU A 229 -6.82 -21.63 -1.08
C LEU A 229 -7.03 -21.13 0.36
N LEU A 230 -7.26 -19.84 0.51
CA LEU A 230 -7.55 -19.27 1.83
C LEU A 230 -9.03 -19.49 2.18
N PRO A 231 -9.34 -19.82 3.45
CA PRO A 231 -10.70 -19.85 3.92
C PRO A 231 -11.33 -18.46 3.81
N ARG A 232 -12.63 -18.41 3.61
CA ARG A 232 -13.37 -17.14 3.61
C ARG A 232 -13.31 -16.53 5.02
N PRO A 233 -12.79 -15.30 5.19
CA PRO A 233 -12.79 -14.66 6.50
C PRO A 233 -14.23 -14.34 6.94
N ASP A 234 -14.53 -14.56 8.21
CA ASP A 234 -15.86 -14.26 8.77
C ASP A 234 -16.18 -12.76 8.66
N SER A 235 -15.16 -11.92 8.77
CA SER A 235 -15.23 -10.46 8.66
C SER A 235 -15.33 -9.93 7.23
N LEU A 236 -15.34 -10.77 6.19
CA LEU A 236 -15.33 -10.32 4.78
C LEU A 236 -16.44 -9.30 4.49
N LYS A 237 -17.67 -9.56 4.96
CA LYS A 237 -18.79 -8.65 4.75
C LYS A 237 -18.51 -7.27 5.32
N GLU A 238 -17.99 -7.21 6.55
CA GLU A 238 -17.65 -5.95 7.22
C GLU A 238 -16.51 -5.23 6.46
N MET A 239 -15.46 -5.94 6.03
CA MET A 239 -14.38 -5.35 5.23
C MET A 239 -14.90 -4.73 3.94
N LEU A 240 -15.83 -5.37 3.24
CA LEU A 240 -16.46 -4.84 2.03
C LEU A 240 -17.28 -3.58 2.32
N GLU A 241 -18.08 -3.57 3.39
CA GLU A 241 -18.85 -2.40 3.81
C GLU A 241 -17.95 -1.22 4.18
N TYR A 242 -16.86 -1.46 4.93
CA TYR A 242 -15.88 -0.44 5.29
C TYR A 242 -15.14 0.09 4.05
N ALA A 243 -14.74 -0.79 3.14
CA ALA A 243 -14.10 -0.39 1.90
C ALA A 243 -15.03 0.46 1.02
N SER A 244 -16.32 0.12 0.96
CA SER A 244 -17.34 0.93 0.25
C SER A 244 -17.43 2.33 0.84
N THR A 245 -17.51 2.44 2.18
CA THR A 245 -17.59 3.72 2.89
C THR A 245 -16.34 4.57 2.67
N LEU A 246 -15.15 3.96 2.73
CA LEU A 246 -13.88 4.66 2.57
C LEU A 246 -13.57 5.03 1.11
N SER A 247 -14.17 4.36 0.14
CA SER A 247 -13.95 4.62 -1.29
C SER A 247 -14.97 5.58 -1.91
N GLU A 248 -15.94 6.06 -1.14
CA GLU A 248 -16.99 6.96 -1.63
C GLU A 248 -16.40 8.17 -2.36
N GLY A 249 -16.89 8.44 -3.58
CA GLY A 249 -16.45 9.56 -4.42
C GLY A 249 -15.08 9.38 -5.10
N LEU A 250 -14.39 8.25 -4.91
CA LEU A 250 -13.13 7.98 -5.56
C LEU A 250 -13.34 7.11 -6.82
N PRO A 251 -12.77 7.49 -7.99
CA PRO A 251 -12.85 6.68 -9.20
C PRO A 251 -12.24 5.28 -9.01
N GLN A 252 -11.16 5.20 -8.25
CA GLN A 252 -10.51 3.97 -7.84
C GLN A 252 -9.70 4.19 -6.56
N VAL A 253 -9.65 3.18 -5.73
CA VAL A 253 -8.76 3.08 -4.57
C VAL A 253 -8.67 1.62 -4.13
N ARG A 254 -7.55 1.22 -3.58
CA ARG A 254 -7.40 -0.04 -2.87
C ARG A 254 -7.40 0.27 -1.38
N VAL A 255 -8.28 -0.38 -0.63
CA VAL A 255 -8.34 -0.28 0.83
C VAL A 255 -7.83 -1.59 1.41
N ASP A 256 -6.78 -1.50 2.22
CA ASP A 256 -6.11 -2.66 2.79
C ASP A 256 -6.55 -2.86 4.24
N PHE A 257 -6.90 -4.09 4.57
CA PHE A 257 -7.29 -4.51 5.92
C PHE A 257 -6.48 -5.74 6.36
N TYR A 258 -6.43 -5.92 7.67
CA TYR A 258 -6.04 -7.14 8.35
C TYR A 258 -7.24 -7.71 9.10
N ASP A 259 -7.35 -9.02 9.15
CA ASP A 259 -8.32 -9.73 9.99
C ASP A 259 -7.55 -10.52 11.05
N ILE A 260 -7.66 -10.13 12.30
CA ILE A 260 -7.00 -10.81 13.41
C ILE A 260 -8.09 -11.50 14.25
N ALA A 261 -8.29 -12.78 14.01
CA ALA A 261 -9.30 -13.60 14.69
C ALA A 261 -10.72 -12.98 14.62
N GLY A 262 -11.14 -12.51 13.44
CA GLY A 262 -12.44 -11.89 13.21
C GLY A 262 -12.51 -10.39 13.52
N GLN A 263 -11.40 -9.80 14.01
CA GLN A 263 -11.32 -8.36 14.26
C GLN A 263 -10.63 -7.64 13.10
N VAL A 264 -11.39 -6.82 12.36
CA VAL A 264 -10.87 -6.03 11.25
C VAL A 264 -10.02 -4.87 11.76
N SER A 265 -8.83 -4.73 11.17
CA SER A 265 -7.94 -3.59 11.38
C SER A 265 -7.64 -2.91 10.05
N PHE A 266 -7.67 -1.57 10.03
CA PHE A 266 -7.33 -0.76 8.85
C PHE A 266 -5.82 -0.76 8.63
N GLY A 267 -5.40 -1.01 7.39
CA GLY A 267 -4.01 -0.97 6.96
C GLY A 267 -3.64 0.33 6.26
N GLU A 268 -4.15 0.54 5.06
CA GLU A 268 -3.86 1.74 4.25
C GLU A 268 -4.92 1.97 3.16
N MET A 269 -4.94 3.19 2.60
CA MET A 269 -5.58 3.51 1.33
C MET A 269 -4.50 3.71 0.26
N THR A 270 -4.60 2.99 -0.85
CA THR A 270 -3.61 3.04 -1.93
C THR A 270 -4.25 3.54 -3.22
N LEU A 271 -3.87 4.74 -3.64
CA LEU A 271 -4.37 5.38 -4.85
C LEU A 271 -3.53 5.05 -6.10
N THR A 272 -2.31 4.58 -5.90
CA THR A 272 -1.36 4.29 -6.98
C THR A 272 -0.70 2.92 -6.79
N SER A 273 -1.49 1.86 -6.75
CA SER A 273 -0.97 0.49 -6.57
C SER A 273 0.17 0.19 -7.53
N ASN A 274 1.34 -0.22 -6.97
CA ASN A 274 2.60 -0.40 -7.71
C ASN A 274 2.95 0.79 -8.61
N GLY A 275 2.62 2.01 -8.18
CA GLY A 275 2.79 3.23 -8.97
C GLY A 275 1.94 3.27 -10.25
N GLY A 276 0.85 2.49 -10.37
CA GLY A 276 0.06 2.33 -11.60
C GLY A 276 0.83 1.57 -12.68
N PHE A 277 1.68 0.62 -12.28
CA PHE A 277 2.43 -0.25 -13.18
C PHE A 277 2.31 -1.71 -12.74
N MET A 278 1.09 -2.13 -12.50
CA MET A 278 0.78 -3.49 -12.03
C MET A 278 0.98 -4.50 -13.14
N ASN A 279 1.95 -5.38 -12.96
CA ASN A 279 2.28 -6.48 -13.87
C ASN A 279 2.09 -7.86 -13.23
N TYR A 280 1.45 -7.88 -12.08
CA TYR A 280 1.02 -9.10 -11.37
C TYR A 280 -0.45 -9.46 -11.65
N PHE A 281 -1.14 -8.66 -12.44
CA PHE A 281 -2.43 -8.99 -13.04
C PHE A 281 -2.28 -9.25 -14.54
N THR A 282 -3.15 -10.10 -15.07
CA THR A 282 -3.18 -10.37 -16.51
C THR A 282 -3.67 -9.15 -17.30
N PRO A 283 -3.24 -8.98 -18.56
CA PRO A 283 -3.70 -7.86 -19.40
C PRO A 283 -5.22 -7.75 -19.50
N ASP A 284 -5.91 -8.89 -19.66
CA ASP A 284 -7.37 -8.91 -19.76
C ASP A 284 -8.04 -8.44 -18.47
N PHE A 285 -7.48 -8.81 -17.31
CA PHE A 285 -8.01 -8.35 -16.05
C PHE A 285 -7.74 -6.86 -15.81
N LEU A 286 -6.58 -6.34 -16.21
CA LEU A 286 -6.30 -4.90 -16.17
C LEU A 286 -7.28 -4.09 -17.04
N GLN A 287 -7.68 -4.62 -18.21
CA GLN A 287 -8.70 -4.03 -19.07
C GLN A 287 -10.09 -4.10 -18.42
N GLU A 288 -10.45 -5.22 -17.81
CA GLU A 288 -11.69 -5.38 -17.07
C GLU A 288 -11.81 -4.35 -15.92
N MET A 289 -10.76 -4.21 -15.12
CA MET A 289 -10.67 -3.19 -14.08
C MET A 289 -10.79 -1.76 -14.66
N GLY A 290 -10.18 -1.53 -15.81
CA GLY A 290 -10.28 -0.25 -16.52
C GLY A 290 -11.71 0.10 -16.88
N ARG A 291 -12.50 -0.84 -17.38
CA ARG A 291 -13.92 -0.62 -17.70
C ARG A 291 -14.78 -0.27 -16.48
N MET A 292 -14.40 -0.76 -15.30
CA MET A 292 -15.11 -0.46 -14.04
C MET A 292 -14.69 0.87 -13.39
N CYS A 293 -13.61 1.48 -13.86
CA CYS A 293 -13.09 2.75 -13.33
C CYS A 293 -13.50 3.89 -14.26
N GLU A 294 -14.51 4.64 -13.90
CA GLU A 294 -14.94 5.86 -14.62
C GLU A 294 -14.05 7.05 -14.21
N ILE A 295 -13.55 7.81 -15.20
CA ILE A 295 -12.68 8.99 -15.00
C ILE A 295 -13.09 10.13 -15.93
#